data_12a764e2e3b6b7e7c15c11e64b8c262e
#
_entry.id   12a764e2e3b6b7e7c15c11e64b8c262e
#
_cell.length_a   1.000
_cell.length_b   1.000
_cell.length_c   1.000
_cell.angle_alpha   90.00
_cell.angle_beta   90.00
_cell.angle_gamma   90.00
#
_symmetry.space_group_name_H-M   'P 1'
#
loop_
_entity.id
_entity.type
_entity.pdbx_description
1 polymer ?
#
loop_
_entity_poly.entity_id
_entity_poly.type
_entity_poly.pdbx_seq_one_letter_code
_entity_poly.pdbx_strand_id
1 'polypeptide(L)'
;GEYSTPSLLHAQVLDVFQNLFQHGNLSGVLLHGRPPAGPAIALSFLLVAIACSFAGLCYAELASMIPIAGSAYTYSYATLGELIAWIIGWDLILEYAVSNVAVAVGFGGYLKAQLASFGLHIPDSWSSPVWTGGHWSGAYFNVPAFLIVFILTVLLVWGIRESAGANNIMVLVKIGAIITFLVVGGMLVNRANWHPFAPSGFAGVISGGAIIFFTYIGFDSVSTAAEEAKNPQKDIPFGIIASLVICTVLYIGVALVLLGMQKYSIFATNADAASAPVAYALQQMGTSRFFQAVIVIGALTGMISSLLVFQYGQTRIWFAMSRDGLLPKLFSDLCRFETPHWSTWIAGAAVGIPAGLVDIGEAADLSNIGTLFAFVLVSLGVLFLRKAQPDRQRGFKVPWVPVFPIISVVLCVSLMAGLLVITWLRFFGWLAIGMVIYWLYSRRHSEFAPANISAGKG
;
A
#
# COMPACT_ATOMS: atom_id res chain seq x y z
N GLY A 1 -18.03 -6.90 15.69
CA GLY A 1 -17.25 -7.40 16.83
C GLY A 1 -16.17 -6.38 17.18
N GLU A 2 -16.07 -6.01 18.46
CA GLU A 2 -15.09 -5.04 18.93
C GLU A 2 -13.67 -5.60 18.75
N TYR A 3 -12.83 -4.92 17.96
CA TYR A 3 -11.43 -5.25 17.84
C TYR A 3 -10.65 -4.73 19.06
N SER A 4 -9.83 -5.59 19.66
CA SER A 4 -8.86 -5.19 20.68
C SER A 4 -7.59 -4.61 20.03
N THR A 5 -6.80 -3.82 20.76
CA THR A 5 -5.50 -3.27 20.31
C THR A 5 -4.60 -4.30 19.62
N PRO A 6 -4.54 -5.58 20.05
CA PRO A 6 -3.81 -6.62 19.32
C PRO A 6 -4.34 -6.88 17.91
N SER A 7 -5.65 -6.78 17.65
CA SER A 7 -6.21 -7.04 16.31
C SER A 7 -5.94 -5.90 15.31
N LEU A 8 -5.84 -4.65 15.79
CA LEU A 8 -5.41 -3.52 14.97
C LEU A 8 -3.92 -3.60 14.60
N LEU A 9 -3.07 -3.97 15.57
CA LEU A 9 -1.66 -4.29 15.36
C LEU A 9 -1.50 -5.46 14.37
N HIS A 10 -2.36 -6.46 14.47
CA HIS A 10 -2.38 -7.60 13.55
C HIS A 10 -2.69 -7.19 12.11
N ALA A 11 -3.68 -6.32 11.89
CA ALA A 11 -4.03 -5.86 10.54
C ALA A 11 -2.84 -5.15 9.86
N GLN A 12 -2.10 -4.31 10.58
CA GLN A 12 -0.96 -3.57 10.05
C GLN A 12 0.29 -4.42 9.81
N VAL A 13 0.61 -5.34 10.74
CA VAL A 13 1.68 -6.32 10.51
C VAL A 13 1.36 -7.18 9.27
N LEU A 14 0.08 -7.28 8.90
CA LEU A 14 -0.38 -7.98 7.70
C LEU A 14 0.07 -7.32 6.40
N ASP A 15 -0.13 -6.01 6.27
CA ASP A 15 0.20 -5.25 5.05
C ASP A 15 1.71 -5.17 4.83
N VAL A 16 2.46 -5.07 5.92
CA VAL A 16 3.92 -5.01 5.95
C VAL A 16 4.59 -6.17 5.24
N PHE A 17 4.14 -7.35 5.53
CA PHE A 17 4.79 -8.58 5.03
C PHE A 17 4.69 -8.75 3.55
N GLN A 18 3.53 -8.41 3.07
CA GLN A 18 3.18 -8.47 1.69
C GLN A 18 4.09 -7.60 0.83
N ASN A 19 4.24 -6.36 1.24
CA ASN A 19 5.02 -5.39 0.52
C ASN A 19 6.51 -5.77 0.46
N LEU A 20 7.03 -6.44 1.49
CA LEU A 20 8.41 -6.89 1.49
C LEU A 20 8.67 -8.05 0.52
N PHE A 21 7.75 -9.02 0.46
CA PHE A 21 7.88 -10.15 -0.46
C PHE A 21 7.54 -9.78 -1.90
N GLN A 22 6.66 -8.80 -2.12
CA GLN A 22 6.30 -8.33 -3.46
C GLN A 22 7.32 -7.38 -4.07
N HIS A 23 7.88 -6.51 -3.23
CA HIS A 23 8.78 -5.46 -3.65
C HIS A 23 10.22 -5.77 -3.28
N GLY A 24 10.63 -6.99 -3.41
CA GLY A 24 12.03 -7.28 -3.66
C GLY A 24 12.52 -6.53 -4.91
N ASN A 25 11.89 -5.40 -5.21
CA ASN A 25 12.20 -4.48 -6.28
C ASN A 25 13.48 -3.69 -5.99
N LEU A 26 14.45 -4.40 -5.41
CA LEU A 26 15.86 -4.07 -5.49
C LEU A 26 16.30 -3.94 -6.96
N SER A 27 15.56 -4.57 -7.87
CA SER A 27 15.73 -4.47 -9.32
C SER A 27 15.13 -3.19 -9.91
N GLY A 28 14.02 -2.68 -9.42
CA GLY A 28 13.45 -1.41 -9.88
C GLY A 28 14.40 -0.23 -9.73
N VAL A 29 15.33 -0.31 -8.79
CA VAL A 29 16.39 0.69 -8.62
C VAL A 29 17.33 0.74 -9.82
N LEU A 30 17.56 -0.37 -10.52
CA LEU A 30 18.48 -0.43 -11.68
C LEU A 30 17.75 -0.34 -13.03
N LEU A 31 16.52 -0.87 -13.14
CA LEU A 31 15.78 -0.94 -14.40
C LEU A 31 15.25 0.42 -14.88
N HIS A 32 15.15 1.44 -14.01
CA HIS A 32 14.59 2.76 -14.36
C HIS A 32 15.61 3.89 -14.34
N GLY A 33 16.90 3.61 -14.50
CA GLY A 33 17.95 4.63 -14.53
C GLY A 33 18.20 5.36 -13.21
N ARG A 34 17.74 4.80 -12.09
CA ARG A 34 17.95 5.35 -10.75
C ARG A 34 19.24 4.81 -10.13
N PRO A 35 19.91 5.60 -9.26
CA PRO A 35 21.10 5.13 -8.56
C PRO A 35 20.74 4.00 -7.58
N PRO A 36 21.43 2.83 -7.64
CA PRO A 36 21.13 1.70 -6.80
C PRO A 36 21.46 1.96 -5.32
N ALA A 37 20.57 1.60 -4.42
CA ALA A 37 20.82 1.64 -2.99
C ALA A 37 21.78 0.53 -2.54
N GLY A 38 21.72 -0.65 -3.19
CA GLY A 38 22.43 -1.83 -2.75
C GLY A 38 22.04 -2.24 -1.32
N PRO A 39 22.96 -2.79 -0.51
CA PRO A 39 22.68 -3.13 0.89
C PRO A 39 22.30 -1.93 1.77
N ALA A 40 22.63 -0.68 1.37
CA ALA A 40 22.19 0.51 2.05
C ALA A 40 20.67 0.76 1.95
N ILE A 41 19.92 -0.10 1.26
CA ILE A 41 18.44 -0.14 1.31
C ILE A 41 17.92 -0.26 2.76
N ALA A 42 18.72 -0.85 3.67
CA ALA A 42 18.41 -0.86 5.11
C ALA A 42 18.29 0.55 5.68
N LEU A 43 19.14 1.49 5.22
CA LEU A 43 19.05 2.92 5.60
C LEU A 43 17.85 3.60 4.92
N SER A 44 17.50 3.16 3.71
CA SER A 44 16.28 3.63 3.04
C SER A 44 15.03 3.25 3.84
N PHE A 45 14.94 2.01 4.34
CA PHE A 45 13.85 1.59 5.23
C PHE A 45 13.79 2.44 6.50
N LEU A 46 14.93 2.73 7.12
CA LEU A 46 14.98 3.61 8.30
C LEU A 46 14.50 5.04 7.97
N LEU A 47 14.94 5.60 6.85
CA LEU A 47 14.54 6.93 6.39
C LEU A 47 13.02 7.01 6.18
N VAL A 48 12.46 6.02 5.50
CA VAL A 48 11.01 5.95 5.24
C VAL A 48 10.23 5.73 6.54
N ALA A 49 10.72 4.87 7.46
CA ALA A 49 10.11 4.68 8.76
C ALA A 49 10.00 5.98 9.56
N ILE A 50 11.06 6.81 9.52
CA ILE A 50 11.07 8.12 10.17
C ILE A 50 10.01 9.02 9.52
N ALA A 51 9.97 9.11 8.19
CA ALA A 51 8.97 9.90 7.47
C ALA A 51 7.53 9.45 7.79
N CYS A 52 7.27 8.13 7.74
CA CYS A 52 5.97 7.55 8.08
C CYS A 52 5.60 7.74 9.55
N SER A 53 6.58 7.76 10.47
CA SER A 53 6.31 8.01 11.89
C SER A 53 5.78 9.43 12.13
N PHE A 54 6.36 10.42 11.49
CA PHE A 54 5.87 11.80 11.59
C PHE A 54 4.49 11.97 10.95
N ALA A 55 4.27 11.36 9.78
CA ALA A 55 2.96 11.36 9.12
C ALA A 55 1.92 10.59 9.96
N GLY A 56 2.29 9.43 10.49
CA GLY A 56 1.43 8.59 11.33
C GLY A 56 0.98 9.29 12.61
N LEU A 57 1.83 10.10 13.24
CA LEU A 57 1.43 10.94 14.37
C LEU A 57 0.37 11.98 13.95
N CYS A 58 0.48 12.57 12.75
CA CYS A 58 -0.53 13.49 12.23
C CYS A 58 -1.86 12.77 11.96
N TYR A 59 -1.81 11.59 11.35
CA TYR A 59 -2.99 10.73 11.18
C TYR A 59 -3.63 10.36 12.51
N ALA A 60 -2.84 9.99 13.51
CA ALA A 60 -3.32 9.63 14.84
C ALA A 60 -4.08 10.79 15.52
N GLU A 61 -3.63 12.03 15.36
CA GLU A 61 -4.38 13.19 15.89
C GLU A 61 -5.73 13.33 15.20
N LEU A 62 -5.79 13.28 13.86
CA LEU A 62 -7.05 13.42 13.13
C LEU A 62 -8.01 12.26 13.42
N ALA A 63 -7.51 11.03 13.41
CA ALA A 63 -8.30 9.83 13.72
C ALA A 63 -8.88 9.85 15.15
N SER A 64 -8.11 10.38 16.12
CA SER A 64 -8.60 10.53 17.50
C SER A 64 -9.70 11.58 17.67
N MET A 65 -9.80 12.53 16.74
CA MET A 65 -10.80 13.59 16.75
C MET A 65 -12.10 13.19 16.04
N ILE A 66 -12.00 12.36 15.03
CA ILE A 66 -13.10 11.97 14.13
C ILE A 66 -13.04 10.46 13.96
N PRO A 67 -13.53 9.68 14.93
CA PRO A 67 -13.49 8.22 14.87
C PRO A 67 -14.58 7.67 13.94
N ILE A 68 -14.54 8.05 12.66
CA ILE A 68 -15.48 7.61 11.61
C ILE A 68 -14.68 6.87 10.54
N ALA A 69 -15.19 5.74 10.06
CA ALA A 69 -14.58 5.00 8.96
C ALA A 69 -14.60 5.85 7.68
N GLY A 70 -13.51 5.79 6.90
CA GLY A 70 -13.39 6.54 5.63
C GLY A 70 -12.02 7.17 5.41
N SER A 71 -11.05 6.88 6.31
CA SER A 71 -9.66 7.33 6.17
C SER A 71 -9.50 8.86 6.07
N ALA A 72 -8.43 9.31 5.45
CA ALA A 72 -8.10 10.72 5.23
C ALA A 72 -9.22 11.52 4.53
N TYR A 73 -10.03 10.87 3.67
CA TYR A 73 -11.16 11.51 3.01
C TYR A 73 -12.16 12.09 4.03
N THR A 74 -12.66 11.26 4.95
CA THR A 74 -13.67 11.68 5.93
C THR A 74 -13.13 12.74 6.88
N TYR A 75 -11.88 12.63 7.31
CA TYR A 75 -11.23 13.64 8.16
C TYR A 75 -11.14 14.98 7.45
N SER A 76 -10.76 14.97 6.18
CA SER A 76 -10.60 16.17 5.37
C SER A 76 -11.95 16.82 5.06
N TYR A 77 -12.98 16.02 4.80
CA TYR A 77 -14.33 16.49 4.56
C TYR A 77 -14.88 17.28 5.76
N ALA A 78 -14.69 16.73 6.96
CA ALA A 78 -15.13 17.34 8.21
C ALA A 78 -14.28 18.56 8.67
N THR A 79 -13.07 18.75 8.11
CA THR A 79 -12.08 19.68 8.68
C THR A 79 -11.52 20.69 7.69
N LEU A 80 -11.23 20.29 6.45
CA LEU A 80 -10.57 21.11 5.44
C LEU A 80 -11.51 21.57 4.33
N GLY A 81 -12.75 21.05 4.32
CA GLY A 81 -13.76 21.37 3.34
C GLY A 81 -13.78 20.44 2.13
N GLU A 82 -14.85 20.54 1.36
CA GLU A 82 -15.24 19.64 0.29
C GLU A 82 -14.16 19.45 -0.80
N LEU A 83 -13.54 20.54 -1.27
CA LEU A 83 -12.55 20.47 -2.35
C LEU A 83 -11.31 19.66 -1.94
N ILE A 84 -10.80 19.87 -0.73
CA ILE A 84 -9.64 19.14 -0.23
C ILE A 84 -10.01 17.67 0.01
N ALA A 85 -11.19 17.42 0.55
CA ALA A 85 -11.72 16.06 0.71
C ALA A 85 -11.87 15.35 -0.63
N TRP A 86 -12.37 16.04 -1.67
CA TRP A 86 -12.46 15.49 -3.01
C TRP A 86 -11.07 15.11 -3.55
N ILE A 87 -10.08 16.01 -3.44
CA ILE A 87 -8.71 15.75 -3.90
C ILE A 87 -8.15 14.50 -3.21
N ILE A 88 -8.29 14.39 -1.89
CA ILE A 88 -7.82 13.23 -1.12
C ILE A 88 -8.61 11.97 -1.49
N GLY A 89 -9.93 12.04 -1.59
CA GLY A 89 -10.76 10.90 -1.98
C GLY A 89 -10.42 10.40 -3.39
N TRP A 90 -10.18 11.32 -4.33
CA TRP A 90 -9.78 11.01 -5.69
C TRP A 90 -8.38 10.38 -5.75
N ASP A 91 -7.48 10.84 -4.91
CA ASP A 91 -6.13 10.29 -4.74
C ASP A 91 -6.18 8.88 -4.12
N LEU A 92 -6.97 8.68 -3.07
CA LEU A 92 -7.18 7.37 -2.46
C LEU A 92 -7.77 6.33 -3.44
N ILE A 93 -8.62 6.75 -4.39
CA ILE A 93 -9.11 5.87 -5.47
C ILE A 93 -7.93 5.33 -6.28
N LEU A 94 -7.00 6.19 -6.65
CA LEU A 94 -5.79 5.79 -7.38
C LEU A 94 -4.90 4.90 -6.52
N GLU A 95 -4.60 5.35 -5.31
CA GLU A 95 -3.71 4.64 -4.37
C GLU A 95 -4.14 3.19 -4.15
N TYR A 96 -5.40 2.97 -3.78
CA TYR A 96 -5.93 1.63 -3.51
C TYR A 96 -5.97 0.75 -4.76
N ALA A 97 -6.38 1.31 -5.92
CA ALA A 97 -6.42 0.57 -7.17
C ALA A 97 -5.01 0.14 -7.60
N VAL A 98 -4.07 1.07 -7.62
CA VAL A 98 -2.73 0.83 -8.13
C VAL A 98 -1.91 -0.02 -7.17
N SER A 99 -2.11 0.13 -5.85
CA SER A 99 -1.54 -0.78 -4.85
C SER A 99 -2.00 -2.21 -5.09
N ASN A 100 -3.29 -2.43 -5.31
CA ASN A 100 -3.81 -3.75 -5.62
C ASN A 100 -3.27 -4.32 -6.94
N VAL A 101 -3.07 -3.49 -7.96
CA VAL A 101 -2.42 -3.92 -9.22
C VAL A 101 -1.02 -4.47 -8.92
N ALA A 102 -0.21 -3.72 -8.19
CA ALA A 102 1.15 -4.13 -7.82
C ALA A 102 1.15 -5.47 -7.06
N VAL A 103 0.23 -5.59 -6.07
CA VAL A 103 0.03 -6.82 -5.27
C VAL A 103 -0.34 -8.01 -6.14
N ALA A 104 -1.28 -7.84 -7.06
CA ALA A 104 -1.73 -8.93 -7.93
C ALA A 104 -0.63 -9.40 -8.89
N VAL A 105 0.16 -8.48 -9.44
CA VAL A 105 1.31 -8.84 -10.30
C VAL A 105 2.35 -9.63 -9.52
N GLY A 106 2.68 -9.19 -8.30
CA GLY A 106 3.57 -9.94 -7.40
C GLY A 106 3.05 -11.33 -7.06
N PHE A 107 1.74 -11.47 -6.77
CA PHE A 107 1.10 -12.76 -6.56
C PHE A 107 1.31 -13.70 -7.76
N GLY A 108 1.12 -13.18 -8.98
CA GLY A 108 1.36 -13.94 -10.21
C GLY A 108 2.79 -14.49 -10.30
N GLY A 109 3.81 -13.67 -9.97
CA GLY A 109 5.21 -14.06 -9.95
C GLY A 109 5.50 -15.19 -8.94
N TYR A 110 5.02 -15.04 -7.69
CA TYR A 110 5.19 -16.06 -6.66
C TYR A 110 4.43 -17.36 -6.95
N LEU A 111 3.21 -17.25 -7.49
CA LEU A 111 2.44 -18.42 -7.91
C LEU A 111 3.16 -19.19 -9.03
N LYS A 112 3.69 -18.48 -10.04
CA LYS A 112 4.50 -19.07 -11.11
C LYS A 112 5.72 -19.80 -10.55
N ALA A 113 6.49 -19.17 -9.65
CA ALA A 113 7.63 -19.78 -9.00
C ALA A 113 7.25 -21.03 -8.19
N GLN A 114 6.12 -20.99 -7.46
CA GLN A 114 5.64 -22.14 -6.69
C GLN A 114 5.22 -23.31 -7.58
N LEU A 115 4.48 -23.06 -8.65
CA LEU A 115 4.06 -24.08 -9.59
C LEU A 115 5.24 -24.71 -10.31
N ALA A 116 6.24 -23.91 -10.69
CA ALA A 116 7.48 -24.40 -11.30
C ALA A 116 8.23 -25.34 -10.35
N SER A 117 8.22 -25.11 -9.04
CA SER A 117 8.83 -26.00 -8.05
C SER A 117 8.18 -27.39 -7.98
N PHE A 118 6.91 -27.51 -8.39
CA PHE A 118 6.17 -28.77 -8.54
C PHE A 118 6.24 -29.36 -9.96
N GLY A 119 7.02 -28.74 -10.87
CA GLY A 119 7.13 -29.18 -12.26
C GLY A 119 6.01 -28.72 -13.18
N LEU A 120 5.13 -27.82 -12.69
CA LEU A 120 4.06 -27.21 -13.46
C LEU A 120 4.52 -25.86 -14.00
N HIS A 121 4.63 -25.72 -15.32
CA HIS A 121 5.12 -24.49 -15.95
C HIS A 121 3.95 -23.75 -16.63
N ILE A 122 3.69 -22.52 -16.19
CA ILE A 122 2.79 -21.60 -16.91
C ILE A 122 3.64 -20.89 -17.98
N PRO A 123 3.21 -20.88 -19.25
CA PRO A 123 3.94 -20.16 -20.30
C PRO A 123 4.09 -18.67 -19.95
N ASP A 124 5.26 -18.11 -20.24
CA ASP A 124 5.58 -16.70 -19.97
C ASP A 124 4.62 -15.74 -20.67
N SER A 125 4.14 -16.14 -21.86
CA SER A 125 3.15 -15.39 -22.62
C SER A 125 1.81 -15.13 -21.85
N TRP A 126 1.48 -15.97 -20.86
CA TRP A 126 0.26 -15.89 -20.07
C TRP A 126 0.49 -15.63 -18.58
N SER A 127 1.73 -15.45 -18.17
CA SER A 127 2.11 -15.24 -16.76
C SER A 127 3.00 -14.03 -16.54
N SER A 128 3.17 -13.19 -17.56
CA SER A 128 3.94 -11.96 -17.50
C SER A 128 3.12 -10.77 -17.96
N PRO A 129 3.37 -9.55 -17.45
CA PRO A 129 2.69 -8.35 -17.90
C PRO A 129 3.03 -8.02 -19.36
N VAL A 130 2.09 -7.38 -20.07
CA VAL A 130 2.25 -7.00 -21.49
C VAL A 130 3.30 -5.90 -21.64
N TRP A 131 3.30 -4.95 -20.72
CA TRP A 131 4.24 -3.81 -20.69
C TRP A 131 5.17 -3.95 -19.50
N THR A 132 6.47 -3.92 -19.77
CA THR A 132 7.52 -3.98 -18.75
C THR A 132 8.58 -2.93 -19.07
N GLY A 133 8.82 -2.00 -18.14
CA GLY A 133 9.80 -0.92 -18.33
C GLY A 133 9.49 -0.01 -19.54
N GLY A 134 8.21 0.17 -19.87
CA GLY A 134 7.78 0.99 -21.00
C GLY A 134 7.87 0.31 -22.38
N HIS A 135 8.22 -0.98 -22.45
CA HIS A 135 8.34 -1.76 -23.67
C HIS A 135 7.37 -2.95 -23.67
N TRP A 136 6.95 -3.36 -24.86
CA TRP A 136 6.16 -4.57 -25.00
C TRP A 136 7.03 -5.81 -24.71
N SER A 137 6.58 -6.62 -23.76
CA SER A 137 7.30 -7.81 -23.27
C SER A 137 7.19 -9.03 -24.21
N GLY A 138 6.27 -9.01 -25.17
CA GLY A 138 5.89 -10.19 -25.95
C GLY A 138 4.87 -11.10 -25.27
N ALA A 139 4.48 -10.81 -24.04
CA ALA A 139 3.41 -11.51 -23.35
C ALA A 139 2.03 -11.02 -23.83
N TYR A 140 1.02 -11.88 -23.70
CA TYR A 140 -0.36 -11.54 -24.04
C TYR A 140 -1.12 -10.96 -22.86
N PHE A 141 -0.96 -11.56 -21.68
CA PHE A 141 -1.69 -11.16 -20.48
C PHE A 141 -1.19 -11.91 -19.23
N ASN A 142 -1.13 -11.24 -18.09
CA ASN A 142 -0.82 -11.90 -16.81
C ASN A 142 -2.09 -12.50 -16.20
N VAL A 143 -2.46 -13.71 -16.66
CA VAL A 143 -3.67 -14.42 -16.22
C VAL A 143 -3.69 -14.70 -14.71
N PRO A 144 -2.60 -15.16 -14.05
CA PRO A 144 -2.59 -15.35 -12.60
C PRO A 144 -2.94 -14.09 -11.80
N ALA A 145 -2.40 -12.92 -12.20
CA ALA A 145 -2.68 -11.65 -11.55
C ALA A 145 -4.15 -11.22 -11.73
N PHE A 146 -4.68 -11.35 -12.92
CA PHE A 146 -6.10 -11.07 -13.19
C PHE A 146 -7.03 -12.02 -12.43
N LEU A 147 -6.73 -13.31 -12.45
CA LEU A 147 -7.61 -14.34 -11.89
C LEU A 147 -7.77 -14.20 -10.39
N ILE A 148 -6.69 -13.90 -9.65
CA ILE A 148 -6.80 -13.69 -8.20
C ILE A 148 -7.70 -12.50 -7.88
N VAL A 149 -7.54 -11.37 -8.58
CA VAL A 149 -8.39 -10.19 -8.38
C VAL A 149 -9.85 -10.51 -8.72
N PHE A 150 -10.10 -11.24 -9.81
CA PHE A 150 -11.43 -11.64 -10.21
C PHE A 150 -12.10 -12.53 -9.14
N ILE A 151 -11.40 -13.55 -8.63
CA ILE A 151 -11.91 -14.44 -7.58
C ILE A 151 -12.27 -13.62 -6.33
N LEU A 152 -11.38 -12.72 -5.89
CA LEU A 152 -11.61 -11.90 -4.71
C LEU A 152 -12.77 -10.90 -4.93
N THR A 153 -12.91 -10.36 -6.13
CA THR A 153 -14.06 -9.51 -6.50
C THR A 153 -15.38 -10.28 -6.34
N VAL A 154 -15.47 -11.51 -6.86
CA VAL A 154 -16.66 -12.36 -6.71
C VAL A 154 -16.96 -12.63 -5.24
N LEU A 155 -15.95 -12.95 -4.42
CA LEU A 155 -16.12 -13.21 -2.99
C LEU A 155 -16.64 -11.95 -2.25
N LEU A 156 -16.11 -10.78 -2.57
CA LEU A 156 -16.55 -9.52 -1.97
C LEU A 156 -17.98 -9.12 -2.39
N VAL A 157 -18.37 -9.38 -3.65
CA VAL A 157 -19.75 -9.16 -4.12
C VAL A 157 -20.74 -10.06 -3.37
N TRP A 158 -20.35 -11.30 -3.07
CA TRP A 158 -21.17 -12.23 -2.28
C TRP A 158 -21.24 -11.86 -0.79
N GLY A 159 -20.53 -10.79 -0.38
CA GLY A 159 -20.54 -10.32 1.00
C GLY A 159 -19.75 -11.21 1.95
N ILE A 160 -18.84 -12.03 1.43
CA ILE A 160 -17.95 -12.83 2.26
C ILE A 160 -16.99 -11.86 2.93
N ARG A 161 -17.20 -11.69 4.23
CA ARG A 161 -16.30 -10.92 5.09
C ARG A 161 -15.29 -11.87 5.71
N GLU A 162 -14.03 -11.46 5.74
CA GLU A 162 -13.05 -12.22 6.54
C GLU A 162 -13.52 -12.25 7.98
N SER A 163 -13.63 -13.46 8.53
CA SER A 163 -13.83 -13.57 9.97
C SER A 163 -12.53 -13.15 10.68
N ALA A 164 -12.63 -12.49 11.84
CA ALA A 164 -11.47 -12.14 12.64
C ALA A 164 -10.54 -13.35 12.91
N GLY A 165 -11.12 -14.57 12.98
CA GLY A 165 -10.37 -15.81 13.13
C GLY A 165 -9.54 -16.18 11.88
N ALA A 166 -10.11 -16.05 10.67
CA ALA A 166 -9.39 -16.34 9.43
C ALA A 166 -8.23 -15.35 9.23
N ASN A 167 -8.48 -14.06 9.50
CA ASN A 167 -7.45 -13.04 9.46
C ASN A 167 -6.30 -13.34 10.43
N ASN A 168 -6.58 -13.69 11.68
CA ASN A 168 -5.56 -14.06 12.66
C ASN A 168 -4.71 -15.27 12.22
N ILE A 169 -5.30 -16.28 11.60
CA ILE A 169 -4.57 -17.44 11.05
C ILE A 169 -3.64 -16.99 9.93
N MET A 170 -4.11 -16.16 8.99
CA MET A 170 -3.29 -15.63 7.91
C MET A 170 -2.09 -14.83 8.45
N VAL A 171 -2.29 -14.04 9.52
CA VAL A 171 -1.21 -13.32 10.21
C VAL A 171 -0.17 -14.27 10.78
N LEU A 172 -0.61 -15.29 11.51
CA LEU A 172 0.32 -16.26 12.11
C LEU A 172 1.14 -17.00 11.06
N VAL A 173 0.51 -17.39 9.95
CA VAL A 173 1.20 -18.03 8.80
C VAL A 173 2.26 -17.10 8.22
N LYS A 174 1.93 -15.82 8.02
CA LYS A 174 2.88 -14.80 7.52
C LYS A 174 4.06 -14.60 8.46
N ILE A 175 3.81 -14.33 9.74
CA ILE A 175 4.87 -14.12 10.73
C ILE A 175 5.75 -15.37 10.82
N GLY A 176 5.16 -16.56 10.82
CA GLY A 176 5.89 -17.81 10.78
C GLY A 176 6.80 -17.94 9.56
N ALA A 177 6.31 -17.57 8.38
CA ALA A 177 7.11 -17.55 7.15
C ALA A 177 8.28 -16.54 7.21
N ILE A 178 8.07 -15.33 7.79
CA ILE A 178 9.15 -14.36 7.99
C ILE A 178 10.22 -14.91 8.90
N ILE A 179 9.82 -15.35 10.08
CA ILE A 179 10.76 -15.88 11.05
C ILE A 179 11.54 -17.05 10.43
N THR A 180 10.85 -17.92 9.70
CA THR A 180 11.48 -19.01 8.97
C THR A 180 12.51 -18.50 7.95
N PHE A 181 12.16 -17.48 7.16
CA PHE A 181 13.08 -16.86 6.22
C PHE A 181 14.27 -16.19 6.90
N LEU A 182 14.05 -15.44 7.99
CA LEU A 182 15.11 -14.78 8.74
C LEU A 182 16.08 -15.80 9.35
N VAL A 183 15.56 -16.90 9.87
CA VAL A 183 16.40 -17.96 10.49
C VAL A 183 17.14 -18.75 9.40
N VAL A 184 16.43 -19.33 8.45
CA VAL A 184 17.03 -20.19 7.41
C VAL A 184 17.90 -19.35 6.46
N GLY A 185 17.41 -18.23 5.98
CA GLY A 185 18.16 -17.32 5.12
C GLY A 185 19.36 -16.70 5.82
N GLY A 186 19.19 -16.33 7.12
CA GLY A 186 20.26 -15.78 7.93
C GLY A 186 21.48 -16.72 8.07
N MET A 187 21.25 -18.04 8.08
CA MET A 187 22.34 -19.05 8.07
C MET A 187 23.08 -19.12 6.75
N LEU A 188 22.48 -18.64 5.67
CA LEU A 188 23.02 -18.67 4.30
C LEU A 188 23.64 -17.34 3.87
N VAL A 189 23.71 -16.37 4.75
CA VAL A 189 24.25 -15.03 4.47
C VAL A 189 25.75 -15.09 4.21
N ASN A 190 26.17 -14.56 3.08
CA ASN A 190 27.56 -14.26 2.77
C ASN A 190 27.81 -12.76 2.88
N ARG A 191 28.56 -12.33 3.90
CA ARG A 191 28.85 -10.92 4.17
C ARG A 191 29.57 -10.20 3.02
N ALA A 192 30.25 -10.93 2.14
CA ALA A 192 30.88 -10.36 0.94
C ALA A 192 29.87 -9.77 -0.04
N ASN A 193 28.60 -10.25 -0.04
CA ASN A 193 27.54 -9.73 -0.87
C ASN A 193 27.10 -8.31 -0.46
N TRP A 194 27.41 -7.87 0.78
CA TRP A 194 27.15 -6.52 1.25
C TRP A 194 28.17 -5.48 0.79
N HIS A 195 29.14 -5.87 -0.02
CA HIS A 195 30.13 -4.94 -0.56
C HIS A 195 29.93 -4.71 -2.08
N PRO A 196 29.89 -3.42 -2.54
CA PRO A 196 29.89 -2.19 -1.74
C PRO A 196 28.57 -1.98 -1.00
N PHE A 197 28.60 -1.50 0.25
CA PHE A 197 27.40 -1.31 1.08
C PHE A 197 26.45 -0.26 0.49
N ALA A 198 26.97 0.87 0.07
CA ALA A 198 26.22 1.98 -0.54
C ALA A 198 26.83 2.36 -1.90
N PRO A 199 26.54 1.61 -2.98
CA PRO A 199 27.19 1.79 -4.28
C PRO A 199 26.99 3.19 -4.87
N SER A 200 25.87 3.85 -4.61
CA SER A 200 25.57 5.21 -5.07
C SER A 200 25.48 6.22 -3.92
N GLY A 201 26.02 5.89 -2.74
CA GLY A 201 26.01 6.77 -1.58
C GLY A 201 24.60 7.20 -1.16
N PHE A 202 24.47 8.43 -0.68
CA PHE A 202 23.19 8.94 -0.16
C PHE A 202 22.10 9.09 -1.23
N ALA A 203 22.48 9.37 -2.49
CA ALA A 203 21.54 9.42 -3.60
C ALA A 203 20.82 8.07 -3.81
N GLY A 204 21.55 6.96 -3.66
CA GLY A 204 20.98 5.60 -3.68
C GLY A 204 20.00 5.37 -2.53
N VAL A 205 20.31 5.87 -1.33
CA VAL A 205 19.43 5.74 -0.16
C VAL A 205 18.11 6.48 -0.36
N ILE A 206 18.12 7.72 -0.88
CA ILE A 206 16.91 8.48 -1.17
C ILE A 206 16.11 7.81 -2.30
N SER A 207 16.77 7.44 -3.39
CA SER A 207 16.14 6.74 -4.51
C SER A 207 15.52 5.42 -4.07
N GLY A 208 16.24 4.62 -3.29
CA GLY A 208 15.71 3.41 -2.67
C GLY A 208 14.51 3.70 -1.78
N GLY A 209 14.58 4.74 -0.94
CA GLY A 209 13.49 5.18 -0.08
C GLY A 209 12.21 5.53 -0.84
N ALA A 210 12.34 6.25 -1.96
CA ALA A 210 11.21 6.61 -2.80
C ALA A 210 10.49 5.39 -3.39
N ILE A 211 11.22 4.31 -3.68
CA ILE A 211 10.66 3.06 -4.21
C ILE A 211 10.04 2.23 -3.09
N ILE A 212 10.81 1.98 -2.01
CA ILE A 212 10.37 1.10 -0.93
C ILE A 212 9.30 1.75 -0.04
N PHE A 213 9.01 3.05 -0.22
CA PHE A 213 7.92 3.72 0.50
C PHE A 213 6.61 2.94 0.36
N PHE A 214 6.39 2.30 -0.79
CA PHE A 214 5.24 1.42 -1.01
C PHE A 214 5.07 0.36 0.08
N THR A 215 6.16 -0.13 0.66
CA THR A 215 6.11 -1.15 1.72
C THR A 215 5.53 -0.64 3.04
N TYR A 216 5.45 0.67 3.21
CA TYR A 216 4.87 1.31 4.40
C TYR A 216 3.42 1.76 4.19
N ILE A 217 2.90 1.69 2.96
CA ILE A 217 1.49 2.00 2.67
C ILE A 217 0.62 1.00 3.43
N GLY A 218 -0.43 1.48 4.09
CA GLY A 218 -1.37 0.66 4.83
C GLY A 218 -1.44 0.96 6.33
N PHE A 219 -0.45 1.62 6.95
CA PHE A 219 -0.56 2.00 8.36
C PHE A 219 -1.70 3.01 8.61
N ASP A 220 -2.07 3.79 7.61
CA ASP A 220 -3.20 4.70 7.62
C ASP A 220 -4.55 3.97 7.62
N SER A 221 -4.60 2.73 7.09
CA SER A 221 -5.79 1.89 7.13
C SER A 221 -6.23 1.51 8.55
N VAL A 222 -5.33 1.55 9.54
CA VAL A 222 -5.70 1.43 10.97
C VAL A 222 -6.65 2.54 11.38
N SER A 223 -6.52 3.71 10.81
CA SER A 223 -7.42 4.81 11.07
C SER A 223 -8.85 4.52 10.60
N THR A 224 -9.05 3.65 9.61
CA THR A 224 -10.38 3.24 9.14
C THR A 224 -11.10 2.30 10.11
N ALA A 225 -10.35 1.60 10.97
CA ALA A 225 -10.88 0.73 12.02
C ALA A 225 -11.19 1.46 13.34
N ALA A 226 -11.18 2.80 13.33
CA ALA A 226 -11.41 3.62 14.51
C ALA A 226 -12.77 3.36 15.18
N GLU A 227 -13.81 3.07 14.38
CA GLU A 227 -15.16 2.76 14.90
C GLU A 227 -15.22 1.42 15.64
N GLU A 228 -14.26 0.52 15.40
CA GLU A 228 -14.22 -0.83 15.95
C GLU A 228 -13.28 -0.95 17.14
N ALA A 229 -12.52 0.11 17.44
CA ALA A 229 -11.56 0.14 18.56
C ALA A 229 -12.26 0.41 19.89
N LYS A 230 -11.84 -0.30 20.98
CA LYS A 230 -12.40 -0.09 22.33
C LYS A 230 -12.11 1.31 22.86
N ASN A 231 -10.89 1.80 22.68
CA ASN A 231 -10.44 3.12 23.08
C ASN A 231 -9.71 3.81 21.92
N PRO A 232 -10.44 4.28 20.88
CA PRO A 232 -9.84 4.81 19.64
C PRO A 232 -8.75 5.86 19.89
N GLN A 233 -8.96 6.71 20.89
CA GLN A 233 -8.06 7.80 21.24
C GLN A 233 -6.67 7.35 21.74
N LYS A 234 -6.55 6.13 22.27
CA LYS A 234 -5.27 5.56 22.75
C LYS A 234 -4.79 4.43 21.87
N ASP A 235 -5.72 3.58 21.43
CA ASP A 235 -5.39 2.34 20.71
C ASP A 235 -4.89 2.61 19.30
N ILE A 236 -5.47 3.61 18.60
CA ILE A 236 -5.06 3.95 17.24
C ILE A 236 -3.65 4.56 17.19
N PRO A 237 -3.32 5.61 17.97
CA PRO A 237 -1.96 6.15 17.98
C PRO A 237 -0.91 5.10 18.35
N PHE A 238 -1.19 4.28 19.36
CA PHE A 238 -0.30 3.19 19.76
C PHE A 238 -0.16 2.14 18.66
N GLY A 239 -1.27 1.73 18.04
CA GLY A 239 -1.29 0.78 16.93
C GLY A 239 -0.43 1.24 15.76
N ILE A 240 -0.60 2.50 15.30
CA ILE A 240 0.17 3.09 14.21
C ILE A 240 1.68 3.07 14.51
N ILE A 241 2.11 3.56 15.67
CA ILE A 241 3.54 3.65 15.98
C ILE A 241 4.15 2.26 16.23
N ALA A 242 3.47 1.40 16.98
CA ALA A 242 3.98 0.06 17.27
C ALA A 242 4.14 -0.77 16.00
N SER A 243 3.18 -0.72 15.08
CA SER A 243 3.28 -1.42 13.80
C SER A 243 4.43 -0.89 12.95
N LEU A 244 4.59 0.44 12.81
CA LEU A 244 5.71 1.03 12.07
C LEU A 244 7.06 0.55 12.61
N VAL A 245 7.23 0.49 13.94
CA VAL A 245 8.49 0.02 14.55
C VAL A 245 8.72 -1.46 14.26
N ILE A 246 7.73 -2.33 14.53
CA ILE A 246 7.85 -3.77 14.31
C ILE A 246 8.14 -4.05 12.85
N CYS A 247 7.42 -3.39 11.95
CA CYS A 247 7.57 -3.52 10.52
C CYS A 247 8.94 -3.12 10.04
N THR A 248 9.45 -1.99 10.48
CA THR A 248 10.78 -1.51 10.12
C THR A 248 11.87 -2.50 10.51
N VAL A 249 11.81 -3.07 11.71
CA VAL A 249 12.77 -4.08 12.15
C VAL A 249 12.73 -5.31 11.24
N LEU A 250 11.53 -5.79 10.91
CA LEU A 250 11.37 -6.93 10.01
C LEU A 250 11.84 -6.62 8.59
N TYR A 251 11.52 -5.45 8.05
CA TYR A 251 11.97 -5.03 6.71
C TYR A 251 13.48 -4.97 6.60
N ILE A 252 14.14 -4.32 7.55
CA ILE A 252 15.61 -4.24 7.59
C ILE A 252 16.20 -5.64 7.70
N GLY A 253 15.64 -6.50 8.57
CA GLY A 253 16.11 -7.88 8.73
C GLY A 253 16.03 -8.67 7.43
N VAL A 254 14.87 -8.69 6.78
CA VAL A 254 14.66 -9.44 5.54
C VAL A 254 15.49 -8.87 4.40
N ALA A 255 15.61 -7.55 4.26
CA ALA A 255 16.42 -6.92 3.22
C ALA A 255 17.90 -7.29 3.37
N LEU A 256 18.44 -7.22 4.58
CA LEU A 256 19.83 -7.61 4.84
C LEU A 256 20.09 -9.09 4.61
N VAL A 257 19.17 -9.97 5.03
CA VAL A 257 19.29 -11.41 4.78
C VAL A 257 19.23 -11.69 3.29
N LEU A 258 18.26 -11.16 2.55
CA LEU A 258 18.12 -11.36 1.11
C LEU A 258 19.35 -10.90 0.34
N LEU A 259 19.87 -9.71 0.65
CA LEU A 259 21.08 -9.15 0.04
C LEU A 259 22.38 -9.79 0.55
N GLY A 260 22.32 -10.49 1.66
CA GLY A 260 23.40 -11.36 2.12
C GLY A 260 23.41 -12.69 1.39
N MET A 261 22.23 -13.22 1.02
CA MET A 261 22.14 -14.47 0.24
C MET A 261 22.57 -14.25 -1.23
N GLN A 262 22.15 -13.14 -1.83
CA GLN A 262 22.40 -12.83 -3.25
C GLN A 262 22.88 -11.39 -3.42
N LYS A 263 23.79 -11.15 -4.38
CA LYS A 263 24.21 -9.79 -4.74
C LYS A 263 23.03 -9.00 -5.32
N TYR A 264 22.92 -7.73 -4.93
CA TYR A 264 21.84 -6.84 -5.40
C TYR A 264 21.76 -6.75 -6.93
N SER A 265 22.89 -6.88 -7.65
CA SER A 265 22.94 -6.81 -9.12
C SER A 265 22.13 -7.94 -9.80
N ILE A 266 21.97 -9.10 -9.16
CA ILE A 266 21.22 -10.24 -9.72
C ILE A 266 19.73 -9.88 -9.84
N PHE A 267 19.19 -9.21 -8.86
CA PHE A 267 17.78 -8.78 -8.88
C PHE A 267 17.50 -7.73 -9.97
N ALA A 268 18.53 -7.08 -10.49
CA ALA A 268 18.43 -6.11 -11.57
C ALA A 268 18.48 -6.72 -12.97
N THR A 269 19.17 -7.86 -13.11
CA THR A 269 19.48 -8.45 -14.41
C THR A 269 18.69 -9.71 -14.73
N ASN A 270 18.07 -10.32 -13.72
CA ASN A 270 17.31 -11.56 -13.87
C ASN A 270 15.83 -11.33 -13.59
N ALA A 271 14.96 -11.58 -14.59
CA ALA A 271 13.53 -11.36 -14.49
C ALA A 271 12.83 -12.24 -13.45
N ASP A 272 13.28 -13.50 -13.27
CA ASP A 272 12.71 -14.39 -12.25
C ASP A 272 13.10 -13.94 -10.85
N ALA A 273 14.35 -13.47 -10.66
CA ALA A 273 14.79 -12.86 -9.41
C ALA A 273 14.03 -11.58 -9.08
N ALA A 274 13.67 -10.81 -10.09
CA ALA A 274 12.89 -9.58 -9.92
C ALA A 274 11.42 -9.86 -9.56
N SER A 275 10.82 -10.89 -10.14
CA SER A 275 9.39 -11.21 -9.95
C SER A 275 9.09 -11.91 -8.62
N ALA A 276 10.02 -12.73 -8.10
CA ALA A 276 9.88 -13.48 -6.86
C ALA A 276 11.22 -13.61 -6.11
N PRO A 277 11.78 -12.49 -5.60
CA PRO A 277 13.18 -12.43 -5.14
C PRO A 277 13.51 -13.38 -4.00
N VAL A 278 12.61 -13.56 -3.05
CA VAL A 278 12.84 -14.47 -1.92
C VAL A 278 12.80 -15.93 -2.37
N ALA A 279 11.83 -16.28 -3.21
CA ALA A 279 11.73 -17.64 -3.77
C ALA A 279 12.98 -17.98 -4.60
N TYR A 280 13.39 -17.04 -5.45
CA TYR A 280 14.60 -17.18 -6.25
C TYR A 280 15.87 -17.37 -5.39
N ALA A 281 16.08 -16.52 -4.38
CA ALA A 281 17.24 -16.60 -3.50
C ALA A 281 17.31 -17.96 -2.78
N LEU A 282 16.19 -18.45 -2.25
CA LEU A 282 16.10 -19.74 -1.58
C LEU A 282 16.40 -20.90 -2.53
N GLN A 283 15.88 -20.83 -3.76
CA GLN A 283 16.13 -21.85 -4.78
C GLN A 283 17.62 -21.91 -5.18
N GLN A 284 18.24 -20.75 -5.43
CA GLN A 284 19.67 -20.67 -5.78
C GLN A 284 20.59 -21.16 -4.67
N MET A 285 20.19 -21.00 -3.41
CA MET A 285 20.94 -21.47 -2.24
C MET A 285 20.72 -22.97 -1.96
N GLY A 286 19.91 -23.67 -2.77
CA GLY A 286 19.67 -25.11 -2.62
C GLY A 286 18.94 -25.47 -1.32
N THR A 287 18.12 -24.54 -0.77
CA THR A 287 17.32 -24.84 0.43
C THR A 287 16.33 -25.96 0.16
N SER A 288 15.93 -26.69 1.22
CA SER A 288 14.98 -27.78 1.04
C SER A 288 13.63 -27.27 0.49
N ARG A 289 12.96 -28.08 -0.34
CA ARG A 289 11.65 -27.76 -0.92
C ARG A 289 10.59 -27.44 0.13
N PHE A 290 10.72 -28.02 1.32
CA PHE A 290 9.80 -27.76 2.44
C PHE A 290 9.88 -26.30 2.88
N PHE A 291 11.10 -25.77 3.16
CA PHE A 291 11.26 -24.37 3.57
C PHE A 291 10.87 -23.39 2.46
N GLN A 292 11.20 -23.70 1.20
CA GLN A 292 10.76 -22.91 0.06
C GLN A 292 9.23 -22.82 0.01
N ALA A 293 8.54 -23.96 0.12
CA ALA A 293 7.08 -24.02 0.09
C ALA A 293 6.45 -23.24 1.26
N VAL A 294 6.95 -23.42 2.49
CA VAL A 294 6.43 -22.68 3.68
C VAL A 294 6.52 -21.17 3.47
N ILE A 295 7.67 -20.69 2.99
CA ILE A 295 7.89 -19.25 2.81
C ILE A 295 7.02 -18.70 1.66
N VAL A 296 6.96 -19.41 0.53
CA VAL A 296 6.16 -18.96 -0.62
C VAL A 296 4.65 -19.02 -0.33
N ILE A 297 4.17 -20.06 0.36
CA ILE A 297 2.76 -20.12 0.80
C ILE A 297 2.44 -18.98 1.76
N GLY A 298 3.35 -18.67 2.69
CA GLY A 298 3.20 -17.50 3.57
C GLY A 298 3.10 -16.19 2.80
N ALA A 299 3.94 -16.01 1.78
CA ALA A 299 3.90 -14.85 0.89
C ALA A 299 2.58 -14.77 0.12
N LEU A 300 2.16 -15.85 -0.53
CA LEU A 300 0.88 -15.91 -1.28
C LEU A 300 -0.34 -15.64 -0.39
N THR A 301 -0.38 -16.24 0.81
CA THR A 301 -1.44 -15.98 1.80
C THR A 301 -1.48 -14.52 2.19
N GLY A 302 -0.30 -13.94 2.35
CA GLY A 302 -0.12 -12.51 2.57
C GLY A 302 -0.76 -11.65 1.51
N MET A 303 -0.41 -11.92 0.27
CA MET A 303 -0.89 -11.16 -0.87
C MET A 303 -2.41 -11.25 -1.04
N ILE A 304 -3.01 -12.42 -0.81
CA ILE A 304 -4.46 -12.61 -0.83
C ILE A 304 -5.15 -11.72 0.20
N SER A 305 -4.65 -11.71 1.44
CA SER A 305 -5.24 -10.92 2.51
C SER A 305 -5.24 -9.42 2.21
N SER A 306 -4.12 -8.87 1.71
CA SER A 306 -4.09 -7.45 1.37
C SER A 306 -4.91 -7.08 0.16
N LEU A 307 -4.91 -7.92 -0.90
CA LEU A 307 -5.80 -7.70 -2.04
C LEU A 307 -7.24 -7.56 -1.56
N LEU A 308 -7.67 -8.40 -0.60
CA LEU A 308 -8.99 -8.30 0.01
C LEU A 308 -9.19 -6.98 0.76
N VAL A 309 -8.24 -6.63 1.64
CA VAL A 309 -8.34 -5.43 2.49
C VAL A 309 -8.37 -4.16 1.63
N PHE A 310 -7.45 -4.01 0.69
CA PHE A 310 -7.41 -2.85 -0.19
C PHE A 310 -8.62 -2.77 -1.12
N GLN A 311 -9.06 -3.89 -1.70
CA GLN A 311 -10.23 -3.89 -2.57
C GLN A 311 -11.51 -3.58 -1.79
N TYR A 312 -11.64 -4.12 -0.58
CA TYR A 312 -12.73 -3.77 0.33
C TYR A 312 -12.68 -2.29 0.73
N GLY A 313 -11.52 -1.78 1.15
CA GLY A 313 -11.32 -0.38 1.50
C GLY A 313 -11.68 0.58 0.36
N GLN A 314 -11.24 0.27 -0.86
CA GLN A 314 -11.57 1.05 -2.05
C GLN A 314 -13.07 1.18 -2.26
N THR A 315 -13.81 0.09 -2.15
CA THR A 315 -15.29 0.11 -2.31
C THR A 315 -15.97 0.94 -1.23
N ARG A 316 -15.42 0.98 -0.01
CA ARG A 316 -15.93 1.79 1.10
C ARG A 316 -15.69 3.29 0.91
N ILE A 317 -14.53 3.66 0.38
CA ILE A 317 -14.24 5.07 0.02
C ILE A 317 -15.22 5.53 -1.06
N TRP A 318 -15.40 4.74 -2.12
CA TRP A 318 -16.35 5.07 -3.18
C TRP A 318 -17.78 5.19 -2.67
N PHE A 319 -18.20 4.28 -1.78
CA PHE A 319 -19.49 4.32 -1.13
C PHE A 319 -19.67 5.60 -0.31
N ALA A 320 -18.68 5.99 0.51
CA ALA A 320 -18.72 7.21 1.30
C ALA A 320 -18.80 8.45 0.41
N MET A 321 -17.96 8.58 -0.60
CA MET A 321 -17.97 9.69 -1.55
C MET A 321 -19.30 9.79 -2.33
N SER A 322 -19.91 8.64 -2.66
CA SER A 322 -21.21 8.61 -3.34
C SER A 322 -22.35 9.02 -2.40
N ARG A 323 -22.30 8.60 -1.14
CA ARG A 323 -23.26 9.01 -0.11
C ARG A 323 -23.22 10.52 0.13
N ASP A 324 -22.03 11.11 0.12
CA ASP A 324 -21.82 12.55 0.27
C ASP A 324 -22.13 13.34 -1.03
N GLY A 325 -22.62 12.65 -2.08
CA GLY A 325 -23.01 13.25 -3.37
C GLY A 325 -21.86 13.57 -4.31
N LEU A 326 -20.61 13.24 -3.95
CA LEU A 326 -19.43 13.53 -4.77
C LEU A 326 -19.24 12.55 -5.93
N LEU A 327 -19.75 11.33 -5.81
CA LEU A 327 -19.80 10.33 -6.87
C LEU A 327 -21.26 9.95 -7.22
N PRO A 328 -21.50 9.39 -8.42
CA PRO A 328 -22.83 8.91 -8.80
C PRO A 328 -23.41 7.90 -7.82
N LYS A 329 -24.74 7.92 -7.62
CA LYS A 329 -25.45 7.01 -6.72
C LYS A 329 -25.21 5.52 -7.00
N LEU A 330 -24.84 5.18 -8.23
CA LEU A 330 -24.43 3.82 -8.62
C LEU A 330 -23.38 3.20 -7.66
N PHE A 331 -22.49 4.03 -7.13
CA PHE A 331 -21.42 3.58 -6.23
C PHE A 331 -21.90 3.33 -4.79
N SER A 332 -23.10 3.80 -4.42
CA SER A 332 -23.71 3.57 -3.11
C SER A 332 -24.87 2.59 -3.14
N ASP A 333 -25.26 2.06 -4.31
CA ASP A 333 -26.34 1.10 -4.44
C ASP A 333 -25.95 -0.26 -3.84
N LEU A 334 -26.72 -0.72 -2.86
CA LEU A 334 -26.51 -2.00 -2.18
C LEU A 334 -27.31 -3.11 -2.87
N CYS A 335 -26.67 -4.28 -3.05
CA CYS A 335 -27.36 -5.47 -3.51
C CYS A 335 -28.02 -6.24 -2.34
N ARG A 336 -28.67 -7.39 -2.65
CA ARG A 336 -29.30 -8.28 -1.65
C ARG A 336 -28.36 -8.78 -0.54
N PHE A 337 -27.04 -8.70 -0.76
CA PHE A 337 -26.03 -9.08 0.21
C PHE A 337 -25.50 -7.89 1.04
N GLU A 338 -26.18 -6.74 0.96
CA GLU A 338 -25.79 -5.48 1.63
C GLU A 338 -24.38 -5.00 1.26
N THR A 339 -23.93 -5.35 0.07
CA THR A 339 -22.64 -4.92 -0.49
C THR A 339 -22.86 -3.96 -1.66
N PRO A 340 -21.97 -2.94 -1.83
CA PRO A 340 -22.02 -2.02 -2.97
C PRO A 340 -21.47 -2.72 -4.21
N HIS A 341 -22.29 -3.58 -4.83
CA HIS A 341 -21.87 -4.52 -5.88
C HIS A 341 -21.29 -3.85 -7.12
N TRP A 342 -21.86 -2.73 -7.56
CA TRP A 342 -21.31 -1.99 -8.71
C TRP A 342 -19.95 -1.41 -8.41
N SER A 343 -19.75 -0.80 -7.23
CA SER A 343 -18.43 -0.35 -6.77
C SER A 343 -17.43 -1.50 -6.76
N THR A 344 -17.84 -2.68 -6.28
CA THR A 344 -16.96 -3.84 -6.18
C THR A 344 -16.59 -4.39 -7.55
N TRP A 345 -17.52 -4.49 -8.51
CA TRP A 345 -17.23 -4.94 -9.88
C TRP A 345 -16.34 -3.95 -10.62
N ILE A 346 -16.64 -2.64 -10.53
CA ILE A 346 -15.84 -1.60 -11.18
C ILE A 346 -14.43 -1.56 -10.58
N ALA A 347 -14.29 -1.64 -9.25
CA ALA A 347 -12.99 -1.71 -8.59
C ALA A 347 -12.22 -2.97 -9.02
N GLY A 348 -12.87 -4.14 -9.06
CA GLY A 348 -12.27 -5.37 -9.54
C GLY A 348 -11.78 -5.30 -10.99
N ALA A 349 -12.55 -4.67 -11.88
CA ALA A 349 -12.14 -4.46 -13.27
C ALA A 349 -10.98 -3.44 -13.37
N ALA A 350 -11.06 -2.34 -12.61
CA ALA A 350 -10.04 -1.29 -12.57
C ALA A 350 -8.69 -1.78 -12.00
N VAL A 351 -8.70 -2.85 -11.21
CA VAL A 351 -7.49 -3.50 -10.70
C VAL A 351 -7.08 -4.67 -11.58
N GLY A 352 -7.99 -5.59 -11.87
CA GLY A 352 -7.68 -6.86 -12.56
C GLY A 352 -7.17 -6.66 -13.98
N ILE A 353 -7.78 -5.74 -14.75
CA ILE A 353 -7.35 -5.50 -16.13
C ILE A 353 -5.93 -4.91 -16.17
N PRO A 354 -5.61 -3.82 -15.43
CA PRO A 354 -4.24 -3.33 -15.37
C PRO A 354 -3.23 -4.34 -14.80
N ALA A 355 -3.61 -5.18 -13.83
CA ALA A 355 -2.73 -6.22 -13.29
C ALA A 355 -2.31 -7.25 -14.34
N GLY A 356 -3.15 -7.46 -15.37
CA GLY A 356 -2.80 -8.28 -16.53
C GLY A 356 -1.86 -7.59 -17.53
N LEU A 357 -1.77 -6.26 -17.50
CA LEU A 357 -1.14 -5.45 -18.54
C LEU A 357 0.18 -4.80 -18.11
N VAL A 358 0.27 -4.24 -16.90
CA VAL A 358 1.39 -3.42 -16.44
C VAL A 358 2.28 -4.15 -15.44
N ASP A 359 3.53 -3.71 -15.34
CA ASP A 359 4.47 -4.28 -14.36
C ASP A 359 4.28 -3.66 -12.96
N ILE A 360 4.89 -4.35 -11.99
CA ILE A 360 4.81 -3.98 -10.57
C ILE A 360 5.50 -2.63 -10.27
N GLY A 361 6.60 -2.33 -10.96
CA GLY A 361 7.39 -1.12 -10.67
C GLY A 361 6.65 0.16 -11.06
N GLU A 362 5.99 0.18 -12.22
CA GLU A 362 5.20 1.33 -12.66
C GLU A 362 3.98 1.56 -11.75
N ALA A 363 3.33 0.48 -11.31
CA ALA A 363 2.22 0.55 -10.39
C ALA A 363 2.67 1.09 -9.01
N ALA A 364 3.74 0.54 -8.44
CA ALA A 364 4.25 0.98 -7.14
C ALA A 364 4.64 2.47 -7.11
N ASP A 365 5.31 2.96 -8.14
CA ASP A 365 5.71 4.38 -8.22
C ASP A 365 4.51 5.33 -8.21
N LEU A 366 3.43 4.96 -8.91
CA LEU A 366 2.22 5.79 -8.98
C LEU A 366 1.43 5.75 -7.66
N SER A 367 1.42 4.61 -6.96
CA SER A 367 0.86 4.52 -5.62
C SER A 367 1.65 5.38 -4.63
N ASN A 368 3.00 5.32 -4.68
CA ASN A 368 3.86 6.07 -3.76
C ASN A 368 3.62 7.58 -3.81
N ILE A 369 3.49 8.16 -5.01
CA ILE A 369 3.30 9.61 -5.13
C ILE A 369 1.95 10.03 -4.57
N GLY A 370 0.90 9.24 -4.77
CA GLY A 370 -0.44 9.50 -4.22
C GLY A 370 -0.42 9.48 -2.70
N THR A 371 0.04 8.39 -2.10
CA THR A 371 0.10 8.26 -0.64
C THR A 371 0.98 9.33 0.02
N LEU A 372 2.16 9.63 -0.55
CA LEU A 372 3.01 10.71 -0.03
C LEU A 372 2.32 12.06 -0.09
N PHE A 373 1.57 12.32 -1.16
CA PHE A 373 0.78 13.54 -1.31
C PHE A 373 -0.35 13.61 -0.26
N ALA A 374 -1.07 12.52 -0.03
CA ALA A 374 -2.07 12.43 1.04
C ALA A 374 -1.45 12.71 2.41
N PHE A 375 -0.26 12.19 2.70
CA PHE A 375 0.47 12.45 3.95
C PHE A 375 0.86 13.91 4.11
N VAL A 376 1.25 14.58 3.03
CA VAL A 376 1.51 16.03 3.03
C VAL A 376 0.23 16.78 3.39
N LEU A 377 -0.91 16.45 2.74
CA LEU A 377 -2.18 17.13 3.01
C LEU A 377 -2.69 16.91 4.43
N VAL A 378 -2.57 15.68 4.96
CA VAL A 378 -2.93 15.36 6.35
C VAL A 378 -2.06 16.13 7.34
N SER A 379 -0.75 16.20 7.09
CA SER A 379 0.17 16.94 7.95
C SER A 379 -0.10 18.46 7.96
N LEU A 380 -0.40 19.03 6.79
CA LEU A 380 -0.85 20.42 6.65
C LEU A 380 -2.22 20.64 7.31
N GLY A 381 -3.11 19.64 7.22
CA GLY A 381 -4.42 19.63 7.87
C GLY A 381 -4.33 19.79 9.38
N VAL A 382 -3.37 19.11 10.03
CA VAL A 382 -3.12 19.29 11.48
C VAL A 382 -2.71 20.71 11.79
N LEU A 383 -1.81 21.31 10.99
CA LEU A 383 -1.39 22.71 11.19
C LEU A 383 -2.54 23.68 11.06
N PHE A 384 -3.37 23.49 10.03
CA PHE A 384 -4.55 24.32 9.78
C PHE A 384 -5.55 24.20 10.93
N LEU A 385 -5.90 22.98 11.35
CA LEU A 385 -6.86 22.74 12.42
C LEU A 385 -6.40 23.25 13.78
N ARG A 386 -5.12 23.18 14.09
CA ARG A 386 -4.56 23.73 15.32
C ARG A 386 -4.71 25.25 15.39
N LYS A 387 -4.67 25.92 14.22
CA LYS A 387 -4.87 27.38 14.11
C LYS A 387 -6.35 27.76 14.06
N ALA A 388 -7.17 27.01 13.30
CA ALA A 388 -8.58 27.32 13.07
C ALA A 388 -9.50 26.91 14.25
N GLN A 389 -9.16 25.80 14.93
CA GLN A 389 -9.95 25.23 16.03
C GLN A 389 -9.05 24.85 17.21
N PRO A 390 -8.44 25.81 17.92
CA PRO A 390 -7.48 25.54 19.00
C PRO A 390 -8.12 24.80 20.18
N ASP A 391 -9.38 25.09 20.50
CA ASP A 391 -10.10 24.57 21.67
C ASP A 391 -10.78 23.21 21.43
N ARG A 392 -10.75 22.69 20.20
CA ARG A 392 -11.36 21.39 19.89
C ARG A 392 -10.67 20.28 20.69
N GLN A 393 -11.49 19.45 21.34
CA GLN A 393 -10.99 18.30 22.11
C GLN A 393 -10.28 17.31 21.18
N ARG A 394 -9.09 16.87 21.60
CA ARG A 394 -8.22 15.92 20.88
C ARG A 394 -7.88 14.78 21.82
N GLY A 395 -8.19 13.56 21.43
CA GLY A 395 -7.82 12.37 22.19
C GLY A 395 -6.31 12.13 22.21
N PHE A 396 -5.67 12.40 21.07
CA PHE A 396 -4.21 12.41 20.91
C PHE A 396 -3.77 13.77 20.36
N LYS A 397 -2.61 14.25 20.80
CA LYS A 397 -2.03 15.51 20.32
C LYS A 397 -0.62 15.25 19.80
N VAL A 398 -0.37 15.58 18.52
CA VAL A 398 0.99 15.57 17.97
C VAL A 398 1.89 16.45 18.84
N PRO A 399 3.03 15.93 19.32
CA PRO A 399 3.97 16.74 20.10
C PRO A 399 4.65 17.77 19.20
N TRP A 400 5.12 18.87 19.81
CA TRP A 400 5.94 19.91 19.19
C TRP A 400 5.38 20.47 17.86
N VAL A 401 4.06 20.70 17.80
CA VAL A 401 3.47 21.43 16.68
C VAL A 401 3.92 22.89 16.74
N PRO A 402 4.44 23.49 15.64
CA PRO A 402 4.33 23.04 14.24
C PRO A 402 5.49 22.15 13.73
N VAL A 403 6.49 21.84 14.54
CA VAL A 403 7.76 21.23 14.08
C VAL A 403 7.53 19.84 13.45
N PHE A 404 6.82 18.94 14.13
CA PHE A 404 6.62 17.55 13.63
C PHE A 404 5.82 17.48 12.32
N PRO A 405 4.70 18.20 12.16
CA PRO A 405 4.01 18.25 10.88
C PRO A 405 4.87 18.83 9.75
N ILE A 406 5.71 19.85 10.04
CA ILE A 406 6.61 20.42 9.03
C ILE A 406 7.67 19.40 8.63
N ILE A 407 8.27 18.68 9.58
CA ILE A 407 9.23 17.61 9.28
C ILE A 407 8.56 16.53 8.42
N SER A 408 7.33 16.12 8.73
CA SER A 408 6.56 15.19 7.91
C SER A 408 6.44 15.67 6.47
N VAL A 409 6.01 16.91 6.27
CA VAL A 409 5.88 17.52 4.93
C VAL A 409 7.21 17.50 4.18
N VAL A 410 8.30 17.96 4.83
CA VAL A 410 9.64 18.03 4.21
C VAL A 410 10.12 16.62 3.80
N LEU A 411 9.98 15.64 4.67
CA LEU A 411 10.40 14.26 4.38
C LEU A 411 9.56 13.63 3.26
N CYS A 412 8.24 13.78 3.30
CA CYS A 412 7.36 13.28 2.24
C CYS A 412 7.68 13.93 0.88
N VAL A 413 7.84 15.25 0.83
CA VAL A 413 8.22 15.97 -0.40
C VAL A 413 9.61 15.54 -0.89
N SER A 414 10.55 15.29 0.01
CA SER A 414 11.89 14.79 -0.35
C SER A 414 11.84 13.41 -0.97
N LEU A 415 10.99 12.51 -0.47
CA LEU A 415 10.76 11.19 -1.06
C LEU A 415 10.05 11.32 -2.43
N MET A 416 9.04 12.19 -2.54
CA MET A 416 8.37 12.48 -3.82
C MET A 416 9.38 13.00 -4.87
N ALA A 417 10.32 13.84 -4.48
CA ALA A 417 11.37 14.35 -5.37
C ALA A 417 12.31 13.24 -5.88
N GLY A 418 12.41 12.11 -5.17
CA GLY A 418 13.13 10.92 -5.62
C GLY A 418 12.41 10.09 -6.68
N LEU A 419 11.13 10.39 -6.99
CA LEU A 419 10.35 9.72 -8.00
C LEU A 419 10.64 10.26 -9.42
N LEU A 420 10.38 9.44 -10.43
CA LEU A 420 10.61 9.81 -11.84
C LEU A 420 9.65 10.92 -12.30
N VAL A 421 10.11 11.75 -13.21
CA VAL A 421 9.29 12.82 -13.80
C VAL A 421 8.01 12.29 -14.46
N ILE A 422 8.08 11.10 -15.09
CA ILE A 422 6.90 10.48 -15.71
C ILE A 422 5.83 10.13 -14.66
N THR A 423 6.21 9.75 -13.43
CA THR A 423 5.29 9.50 -12.32
C THR A 423 4.55 10.78 -11.92
N TRP A 424 5.27 11.91 -11.84
CA TRP A 424 4.68 13.21 -11.58
C TRP A 424 3.68 13.63 -12.68
N LEU A 425 4.02 13.41 -13.96
CA LEU A 425 3.12 13.72 -15.07
C LEU A 425 1.84 12.87 -15.02
N ARG A 426 1.97 11.57 -14.74
CA ARG A 426 0.82 10.65 -14.58
C ARG A 426 -0.06 11.09 -13.41
N PHE A 427 0.54 11.44 -12.28
CA PHE A 427 -0.15 11.89 -11.08
C PHE A 427 -0.91 13.20 -11.31
N PHE A 428 -0.26 14.23 -11.86
CA PHE A 428 -0.94 15.48 -12.18
C PHE A 428 -2.01 15.31 -13.25
N GLY A 429 -1.80 14.43 -14.22
CA GLY A 429 -2.83 14.05 -15.20
C GLY A 429 -4.05 13.45 -14.51
N TRP A 430 -3.84 12.55 -13.55
CA TRP A 430 -4.92 11.97 -12.74
C TRP A 430 -5.66 13.02 -11.91
N LEU A 431 -4.94 13.90 -11.23
CA LEU A 431 -5.56 15.01 -10.49
C LEU A 431 -6.34 15.95 -11.39
N ALA A 432 -5.82 16.27 -12.58
CA ALA A 432 -6.54 17.10 -13.55
C ALA A 432 -7.86 16.46 -13.99
N ILE A 433 -7.88 15.16 -14.26
CA ILE A 433 -9.12 14.42 -14.55
C ILE A 433 -10.09 14.53 -13.36
N GLY A 434 -9.61 14.31 -12.13
CA GLY A 434 -10.41 14.45 -10.91
C GLY A 434 -11.00 15.84 -10.77
N MET A 435 -10.20 16.89 -11.04
CA MET A 435 -10.69 18.28 -10.99
C MET A 435 -11.76 18.57 -12.03
N VAL A 436 -11.64 18.04 -13.25
CA VAL A 436 -12.68 18.16 -14.28
C VAL A 436 -13.98 17.49 -13.80
N ILE A 437 -13.90 16.27 -13.25
CA ILE A 437 -15.07 15.56 -12.70
C ILE A 437 -15.69 16.36 -11.55
N TYR A 438 -14.87 16.91 -10.66
CA TYR A 438 -15.34 17.74 -9.55
C TYR A 438 -16.16 18.94 -10.04
N TRP A 439 -15.63 19.71 -11.00
CA TRP A 439 -16.32 20.89 -11.51
C TRP A 439 -17.57 20.57 -12.32
N LEU A 440 -17.57 19.47 -13.08
CA LEU A 440 -18.70 19.09 -13.94
C LEU A 440 -19.82 18.40 -13.15
N TYR A 441 -19.47 17.55 -12.19
CA TYR A 441 -20.42 16.71 -11.48
C TYR A 441 -20.49 17.00 -9.96
N SER A 442 -19.40 16.76 -9.22
CA SER A 442 -19.39 16.64 -7.77
C SER A 442 -19.84 17.92 -7.07
N ARG A 443 -19.31 19.07 -7.47
CA ARG A 443 -19.69 20.39 -6.91
C ARG A 443 -21.19 20.70 -7.02
N ARG A 444 -21.88 20.13 -7.99
CA ARG A 444 -23.32 20.38 -8.23
C ARG A 444 -24.22 19.42 -7.45
N HIS A 445 -23.70 18.23 -7.11
CA HIS A 445 -24.46 17.16 -6.49
C HIS A 445 -24.11 16.94 -5.02
N SER A 446 -23.05 17.59 -4.52
CA SER A 446 -22.61 17.51 -3.13
C SER A 446 -23.72 17.94 -2.16
N GLU A 447 -23.75 17.33 -0.99
CA GLU A 447 -24.66 17.73 0.09
C GLU A 447 -24.45 19.20 0.54
N PHE A 448 -23.22 19.73 0.39
CA PHE A 448 -22.89 21.14 0.64
C PHE A 448 -23.12 22.06 -0.57
N ALA A 449 -23.67 21.57 -1.67
CA ALA A 449 -24.00 22.42 -2.79
C ALA A 449 -25.01 23.52 -2.35
N PRO A 450 -24.86 24.78 -2.75
CA PRO A 450 -25.76 25.89 -2.35
C PRO A 450 -27.23 25.59 -2.58
N ALA A 451 -27.54 24.84 -3.64
CA ALA A 451 -28.91 24.40 -3.96
C ALA A 451 -29.48 23.40 -2.93
N ASN A 452 -28.65 22.54 -2.36
CA ASN A 452 -29.07 21.54 -1.37
C ASN A 452 -29.17 22.11 0.04
N ILE A 453 -28.32 23.08 0.39
CA ILE A 453 -28.39 23.83 1.65
C ILE A 453 -29.70 24.66 1.70
N SER A 454 -30.07 25.30 0.58
CA SER A 454 -31.33 26.09 0.49
C SER A 454 -32.58 25.20 0.50
N ALA A 455 -32.47 23.90 0.16
CA ALA A 455 -33.57 22.95 0.17
C ALA A 455 -33.78 22.24 1.53
N GLY A 456 -33.02 22.58 2.57
CA GLY A 456 -33.13 21.97 3.91
C GLY A 456 -32.76 20.49 3.99
N LYS A 457 -31.93 20.02 3.07
CA LYS A 457 -31.39 18.64 3.01
C LYS A 457 -29.93 18.57 3.53
N GLY A 458 -29.62 19.43 4.50
CA GLY A 458 -28.32 19.42 5.19
C GLY A 458 -28.45 18.83 6.59
#